data_77fcfd1b6a9c18d3ce48e057af4f8e98
#
_entry.id   77fcfd1b6a9c18d3ce48e057af4f8e98
#
_cell.length_a   1.000
_cell.length_b   1.000
_cell.length_c   1.000
_cell.angle_alpha   90.00
_cell.angle_beta   90.00
_cell.angle_gamma   90.00
#
_symmetry.space_group_name_H-M   'P 1'
#
loop_
_entity.id
_entity.type
_entity.pdbx_description
1 polymer ?
#
loop_
_entity_poly.entity_id
_entity_poly.type
_entity_poly.pdbx_seq_one_letter_code
_entity_poly.pdbx_strand_id
1 'polypeptide(L)'
;MSAEEPEDGLTEEEEEDLRYFVRIGQTDLDGTKTVERSLTDMNGIGQRTARIVADASGVDRTATFGLLDEEEIDAVVDVVENIEDHVPEWMCNRQHDFYTGETNHIVGGDLDQQRRQDINRMQMIDSYKGVRHKRGQKVRGQRTKSTGRTEGTIGVNVERIKEEQAEEAAEAEGDDE
;
A
#
# COMPACT_ATOMS: atom_id res chain seq x y z
N MET A 1 -13.87 -3.37 44.71
CA MET A 1 -14.22 -3.72 43.35
C MET A 1 -13.00 -3.36 42.50
N SER A 2 -12.11 -4.33 42.35
CA SER A 2 -10.95 -4.19 41.47
C SER A 2 -11.44 -4.34 40.04
N ALA A 3 -11.20 -3.32 39.23
CA ALA A 3 -11.39 -3.44 37.78
C ALA A 3 -10.27 -4.35 37.28
N GLU A 4 -10.63 -5.53 36.79
CA GLU A 4 -9.74 -6.34 35.99
C GLU A 4 -9.53 -5.59 34.67
N GLU A 5 -8.31 -5.15 34.45
CA GLU A 5 -7.88 -4.65 33.13
C GLU A 5 -7.95 -5.83 32.17
N PRO A 6 -8.46 -5.69 30.93
CA PRO A 6 -8.43 -6.76 29.95
C PRO A 6 -6.94 -7.02 29.61
N GLU A 7 -6.48 -8.22 29.89
CA GLU A 7 -5.18 -8.71 29.44
C GLU A 7 -5.27 -8.97 27.93
N ASP A 8 -4.97 -7.95 27.13
CA ASP A 8 -4.81 -8.05 25.65
C ASP A 8 -3.45 -8.68 25.26
N GLY A 9 -2.88 -9.53 26.10
CA GLY A 9 -1.65 -10.27 25.84
C GLY A 9 -1.97 -11.70 25.43
N LEU A 10 -1.35 -12.16 24.32
CA LEU A 10 -1.31 -13.57 23.97
C LEU A 10 -0.70 -14.37 25.13
N THR A 11 -1.16 -15.60 25.35
CA THR A 11 -0.55 -16.49 26.34
C THR A 11 0.82 -16.96 25.83
N GLU A 12 1.75 -17.33 26.75
CA GLU A 12 3.11 -17.78 26.37
C GLU A 12 3.05 -18.98 25.39
N GLU A 13 2.03 -19.83 25.46
CA GLU A 13 1.80 -20.97 24.55
C GLU A 13 1.33 -20.49 23.16
N GLU A 14 0.51 -19.45 23.09
CA GLU A 14 0.06 -18.83 21.81
C GLU A 14 1.19 -18.06 21.13
N GLU A 15 2.15 -17.51 21.87
CA GLU A 15 3.33 -16.85 21.31
C GLU A 15 4.30 -17.87 20.66
N GLU A 16 4.39 -19.11 21.17
CA GLU A 16 5.25 -20.15 20.60
C GLU A 16 4.68 -20.68 19.27
N ASP A 17 3.34 -20.76 19.13
CA ASP A 17 2.66 -21.25 17.93
C ASP A 17 2.34 -20.13 16.91
N LEU A 18 2.61 -18.86 17.24
CA LEU A 18 2.28 -17.72 16.42
C LEU A 18 3.14 -17.67 15.14
N ARG A 19 2.49 -17.71 13.99
CA ARG A 19 3.11 -17.44 12.69
C ARG A 19 3.20 -15.93 12.48
N TYR A 20 4.39 -15.35 12.57
CA TYR A 20 4.61 -13.91 12.39
C TYR A 20 4.22 -13.41 10.99
N PHE A 21 4.34 -14.27 9.98
CA PHE A 21 4.01 -13.93 8.60
C PHE A 21 3.16 -15.03 7.97
N VAL A 22 2.07 -14.60 7.34
CA VAL A 22 1.22 -15.46 6.52
C VAL A 22 1.29 -14.96 5.09
N ARG A 23 1.64 -15.84 4.15
CA ARG A 23 1.80 -15.47 2.75
C ARG A 23 0.54 -15.78 1.97
N ILE A 24 -0.01 -14.74 1.31
CA ILE A 24 -1.10 -14.87 0.35
C ILE A 24 -0.61 -14.41 -1.03
N GLY A 25 -0.54 -15.34 -1.97
CA GLY A 25 0.00 -15.09 -3.31
C GLY A 25 1.44 -14.57 -3.25
N GLN A 26 1.66 -13.30 -3.60
CA GLN A 26 2.97 -12.65 -3.60
C GLN A 26 3.16 -11.67 -2.43
N THR A 27 2.18 -11.56 -1.53
CA THR A 27 2.20 -10.60 -0.42
C THR A 27 2.37 -11.34 0.90
N ASP A 28 3.33 -10.90 1.71
CA ASP A 28 3.53 -11.38 3.07
C ASP A 28 2.72 -10.47 4.02
N LEU A 29 1.79 -11.07 4.75
CA LEU A 29 0.90 -10.39 5.69
C LEU A 29 1.39 -10.60 7.12
N ASP A 30 1.16 -9.61 7.96
CA ASP A 30 1.52 -9.64 9.37
C ASP A 30 0.57 -10.53 10.16
N GLY A 31 1.06 -11.66 10.65
CA GLY A 31 0.29 -12.64 11.42
C GLY A 31 -0.02 -12.21 12.85
N THR A 32 0.66 -11.17 13.39
CA THR A 32 0.39 -10.67 14.75
C THR A 32 -0.88 -9.84 14.85
N LYS A 33 -1.41 -9.40 13.70
CA LYS A 33 -2.63 -8.61 13.61
C LYS A 33 -3.87 -9.49 13.51
N THR A 34 -5.03 -8.90 13.77
CA THR A 34 -6.30 -9.56 13.49
C THR A 34 -6.49 -9.78 12.00
N VAL A 35 -7.24 -10.83 11.63
CA VAL A 35 -7.54 -11.21 10.23
C VAL A 35 -7.98 -9.98 9.41
N GLU A 36 -8.97 -9.22 9.92
CA GLU A 36 -9.46 -8.01 9.24
C GLU A 36 -8.33 -7.00 8.98
N ARG A 37 -7.46 -6.76 9.95
CA ARG A 37 -6.37 -5.78 9.82
C ARG A 37 -5.25 -6.27 8.94
N SER A 38 -4.87 -7.52 9.07
CA SER A 38 -3.82 -8.11 8.25
C SER A 38 -4.19 -8.10 6.78
N LEU A 39 -5.43 -8.49 6.43
CA LEU A 39 -5.91 -8.43 5.05
C LEU A 39 -5.91 -7.01 4.46
N THR A 40 -6.11 -5.96 5.26
CA THR A 40 -6.05 -4.59 4.75
C THR A 40 -4.64 -4.12 4.36
N ASP A 41 -3.59 -4.82 4.75
CA ASP A 41 -2.22 -4.51 4.32
C ASP A 41 -2.00 -4.93 2.84
N MET A 42 -2.88 -5.78 2.28
CA MET A 42 -2.84 -6.15 0.87
C MET A 42 -3.46 -5.06 -0.02
N ASN A 43 -2.73 -4.64 -1.05
CA ASN A 43 -3.23 -3.70 -2.04
C ASN A 43 -4.50 -4.21 -2.71
N GLY A 44 -5.55 -3.40 -2.74
CA GLY A 44 -6.85 -3.77 -3.32
C GLY A 44 -7.88 -4.23 -2.29
N ILE A 45 -7.47 -4.61 -1.09
CA ILE A 45 -8.36 -5.01 -0.01
C ILE A 45 -8.48 -3.87 0.99
N GLY A 46 -9.70 -3.37 1.19
CA GLY A 46 -10.02 -2.39 2.23
C GLY A 46 -10.76 -3.05 3.40
N GLN A 47 -11.07 -2.30 4.44
CA GLN A 47 -11.77 -2.83 5.63
C GLN A 47 -13.07 -3.56 5.29
N ARG A 48 -13.86 -3.04 4.33
CA ARG A 48 -15.13 -3.68 3.96
C ARG A 48 -14.93 -4.98 3.21
N THR A 49 -13.98 -5.02 2.27
CA THR A 49 -13.64 -6.26 1.54
C THR A 49 -13.01 -7.29 2.46
N ALA A 50 -12.13 -6.87 3.38
CA ALA A 50 -11.54 -7.77 4.38
C ALA A 50 -12.62 -8.46 5.26
N ARG A 51 -13.67 -7.72 5.65
CA ARG A 51 -14.80 -8.31 6.38
C ARG A 51 -15.58 -9.32 5.54
N ILE A 52 -15.81 -9.02 4.28
CA ILE A 52 -16.50 -9.94 3.37
C ILE A 52 -15.67 -11.21 3.17
N VAL A 53 -14.35 -11.08 3.01
CA VAL A 53 -13.44 -12.22 2.91
C VAL A 53 -13.51 -13.09 4.17
N ALA A 54 -13.42 -12.50 5.36
CA ALA A 54 -13.52 -13.24 6.62
C ALA A 54 -14.90 -13.92 6.78
N ASP A 55 -15.98 -13.21 6.47
CA ASP A 55 -17.35 -13.77 6.53
C ASP A 55 -17.55 -14.92 5.52
N ALA A 56 -16.97 -14.80 4.31
CA ALA A 56 -17.09 -15.80 3.24
C ALA A 56 -16.23 -17.04 3.50
N SER A 57 -15.04 -16.89 4.09
CA SER A 57 -14.18 -18.00 4.50
C SER A 57 -14.64 -18.68 5.79
N GLY A 58 -15.58 -18.06 6.55
CA GLY A 58 -16.07 -18.56 7.82
C GLY A 58 -15.13 -18.34 9.00
N VAL A 59 -14.10 -17.52 8.84
CA VAL A 59 -13.08 -17.23 9.87
C VAL A 59 -13.50 -16.04 10.72
N ASP A 60 -13.20 -16.08 12.03
CA ASP A 60 -13.44 -14.92 12.89
C ASP A 60 -12.49 -13.77 12.51
N ARG A 61 -13.07 -12.65 12.07
CA ARG A 61 -12.34 -11.43 11.67
C ARG A 61 -11.48 -10.83 12.78
N THR A 62 -11.81 -11.13 14.06
CA THR A 62 -11.11 -10.61 15.24
C THR A 62 -10.01 -11.54 15.74
N ALA A 63 -9.98 -12.77 15.27
CA ALA A 63 -8.93 -13.73 15.60
C ALA A 63 -7.57 -13.25 15.10
N THR A 64 -6.50 -13.65 15.77
CA THR A 64 -5.12 -13.36 15.35
C THR A 64 -4.79 -14.20 14.12
N PHE A 65 -4.36 -13.56 13.03
CA PHE A 65 -4.20 -14.24 11.74
C PHE A 65 -3.15 -15.36 11.76
N GLY A 66 -2.08 -15.19 12.53
CA GLY A 66 -1.00 -16.17 12.65
C GLY A 66 -1.35 -17.41 13.49
N LEU A 67 -2.45 -17.38 14.25
CA LEU A 67 -2.92 -18.52 15.07
C LEU A 67 -3.96 -19.38 14.37
N LEU A 68 -4.37 -19.02 13.14
CA LEU A 68 -5.34 -19.79 12.36
C LEU A 68 -4.75 -21.11 11.90
N ASP A 69 -5.61 -22.11 11.78
CA ASP A 69 -5.26 -23.38 11.17
C ASP A 69 -4.94 -23.23 9.68
N GLU A 70 -4.16 -24.15 9.14
CA GLU A 70 -3.75 -24.13 7.73
C GLU A 70 -4.95 -24.22 6.79
N GLU A 71 -5.96 -25.02 7.17
CA GLU A 71 -7.22 -25.15 6.41
C GLU A 71 -8.00 -23.82 6.37
N GLU A 72 -7.99 -23.05 7.47
CA GLU A 72 -8.63 -21.74 7.54
C GLU A 72 -7.89 -20.70 6.70
N ILE A 73 -6.54 -20.74 6.71
CA ILE A 73 -5.71 -19.89 5.88
C ILE A 73 -5.95 -20.18 4.41
N ASP A 74 -5.99 -21.45 4.02
CA ASP A 74 -6.28 -21.85 2.64
C ASP A 74 -7.68 -21.41 2.20
N ALA A 75 -8.69 -21.50 3.07
CA ALA A 75 -10.02 -20.96 2.79
C ALA A 75 -10.03 -19.45 2.58
N VAL A 76 -9.22 -18.69 3.35
CA VAL A 76 -9.06 -17.25 3.13
C VAL A 76 -8.37 -16.97 1.80
N VAL A 77 -7.35 -17.73 1.43
CA VAL A 77 -6.64 -17.61 0.14
C VAL A 77 -7.60 -17.83 -1.03
N ASP A 78 -8.39 -18.90 -1.00
CA ASP A 78 -9.36 -19.22 -2.05
C ASP A 78 -10.38 -18.08 -2.25
N VAL A 79 -10.88 -17.50 -1.15
CA VAL A 79 -11.83 -16.37 -1.23
C VAL A 79 -11.13 -15.09 -1.72
N VAL A 80 -9.87 -14.86 -1.37
CA VAL A 80 -9.10 -13.69 -1.85
C VAL A 80 -8.79 -13.79 -3.34
N GLU A 81 -8.50 -14.99 -3.85
CA GLU A 81 -8.26 -15.21 -5.28
C GLU A 81 -9.53 -15.05 -6.13
N ASN A 82 -10.70 -15.41 -5.56
CA ASN A 82 -12.00 -15.35 -6.24
C ASN A 82 -12.93 -14.31 -5.60
N ILE A 83 -12.38 -13.17 -5.19
CA ILE A 83 -13.14 -12.15 -4.42
C ILE A 83 -14.32 -11.58 -5.21
N GLU A 84 -14.25 -11.59 -6.54
CA GLU A 84 -15.28 -11.12 -7.45
C GLU A 84 -16.59 -11.92 -7.35
N ASP A 85 -16.52 -13.21 -6.97
CA ASP A 85 -17.68 -14.05 -6.76
C ASP A 85 -18.42 -13.74 -5.44
N HIS A 86 -17.72 -13.13 -4.49
CA HIS A 86 -18.22 -12.82 -3.14
C HIS A 86 -18.66 -11.37 -2.96
N VAL A 87 -18.32 -10.49 -3.90
CA VAL A 87 -18.68 -9.07 -3.84
C VAL A 87 -19.57 -8.67 -5.03
N PRO A 88 -20.49 -7.72 -4.85
CA PRO A 88 -21.28 -7.21 -5.98
C PRO A 88 -20.38 -6.45 -6.98
N GLU A 89 -20.73 -6.51 -8.25
CA GLU A 89 -19.96 -5.91 -9.36
C GLU A 89 -19.60 -4.43 -9.13
N TRP A 90 -20.53 -3.66 -8.53
CA TRP A 90 -20.30 -2.23 -8.25
C TRP A 90 -19.18 -1.98 -7.21
N MET A 91 -18.83 -3.00 -6.44
CA MET A 91 -17.78 -2.92 -5.41
C MET A 91 -16.41 -3.34 -5.93
N CYS A 92 -16.35 -4.03 -7.07
CA CYS A 92 -15.10 -4.43 -7.71
C CYS A 92 -14.28 -3.21 -8.11
N ASN A 93 -12.96 -3.32 -7.98
CA ASN A 93 -12.04 -2.21 -8.29
C ASN A 93 -11.77 -2.03 -9.79
N ARG A 94 -12.03 -3.07 -10.61
CA ARG A 94 -11.90 -3.04 -12.06
C ARG A 94 -13.20 -3.43 -12.72
N GLN A 95 -14.06 -2.43 -12.93
CA GLN A 95 -15.34 -2.59 -13.63
C GLN A 95 -15.12 -2.39 -15.13
N HIS A 96 -15.71 -3.27 -15.96
CA HIS A 96 -15.64 -3.21 -17.40
C HIS A 96 -14.19 -3.06 -17.92
N ASP A 97 -13.40 -4.09 -17.77
CA ASP A 97 -12.02 -4.08 -18.25
C ASP A 97 -11.97 -3.65 -19.73
N PHE A 98 -10.97 -2.85 -20.08
CA PHE A 98 -10.88 -2.26 -21.41
C PHE A 98 -10.76 -3.31 -22.53
N TYR A 99 -10.14 -4.46 -22.26
CA TYR A 99 -9.90 -5.50 -23.26
C TYR A 99 -10.95 -6.60 -23.24
N THR A 100 -11.35 -7.07 -22.07
CA THR A 100 -12.28 -8.20 -21.91
C THR A 100 -13.73 -7.74 -21.71
N GLY A 101 -13.94 -6.55 -21.20
CA GLY A 101 -15.27 -6.04 -20.81
C GLY A 101 -15.79 -6.63 -19.51
N GLU A 102 -15.04 -7.51 -18.87
CA GLU A 102 -15.40 -8.20 -17.62
C GLU A 102 -15.17 -7.30 -16.42
N THR A 103 -15.84 -7.63 -15.32
CA THR A 103 -15.69 -6.94 -14.05
C THR A 103 -14.98 -7.85 -13.07
N ASN A 104 -13.77 -7.49 -12.66
CA ASN A 104 -12.90 -8.29 -11.82
C ASN A 104 -12.45 -7.47 -10.60
N HIS A 105 -12.04 -8.17 -9.55
CA HIS A 105 -11.42 -7.53 -8.38
C HIS A 105 -9.95 -7.95 -8.28
N ILE A 106 -9.04 -7.01 -8.57
CA ILE A 106 -7.60 -7.27 -8.63
C ILE A 106 -6.97 -6.89 -7.29
N VAL A 107 -6.09 -7.76 -6.77
CA VAL A 107 -5.45 -7.59 -5.46
C VAL A 107 -3.93 -7.70 -5.56
N GLY A 108 -3.23 -7.24 -4.53
CA GLY A 108 -1.79 -7.41 -4.37
C GLY A 108 -0.95 -6.80 -5.50
N GLY A 109 0.05 -7.53 -5.94
CA GLY A 109 1.00 -7.12 -6.98
C GLY A 109 0.37 -6.92 -8.36
N ASP A 110 -0.68 -7.69 -8.68
CA ASP A 110 -1.38 -7.60 -9.96
C ASP A 110 -2.10 -6.27 -10.14
N LEU A 111 -2.59 -5.67 -9.05
CA LEU A 111 -3.18 -4.34 -9.07
C LEU A 111 -2.15 -3.27 -9.47
N ASP A 112 -0.93 -3.35 -8.94
CA ASP A 112 0.14 -2.43 -9.30
C ASP A 112 0.60 -2.63 -10.73
N GLN A 113 0.69 -3.88 -11.19
CA GLN A 113 1.01 -4.20 -12.58
C GLN A 113 -0.05 -3.65 -13.53
N GLN A 114 -1.32 -3.87 -13.24
CA GLN A 114 -2.43 -3.37 -14.04
C GLN A 114 -2.45 -1.84 -14.12
N ARG A 115 -2.21 -1.18 -12.99
CA ARG A 115 -2.07 0.28 -12.94
C ARG A 115 -0.94 0.78 -13.83
N ARG A 116 0.21 0.10 -13.83
CA ARG A 116 1.35 0.44 -14.72
C ARG A 116 0.98 0.26 -16.19
N GLN A 117 0.29 -0.83 -16.52
CA GLN A 117 -0.17 -1.09 -17.90
C GLN A 117 -1.14 -0.01 -18.38
N ASP A 118 -2.10 0.40 -17.56
CA ASP A 118 -3.05 1.46 -17.91
C ASP A 118 -2.36 2.81 -18.14
N ILE A 119 -1.38 3.15 -17.29
CA ILE A 119 -0.56 4.37 -17.46
C ILE A 119 0.26 4.29 -18.74
N ASN A 120 0.94 3.16 -19.01
CA ASN A 120 1.72 2.95 -20.21
C ASN A 120 0.86 3.09 -21.46
N ARG A 121 -0.33 2.50 -21.48
CA ARG A 121 -1.27 2.65 -22.58
C ARG A 121 -1.59 4.12 -22.85
N MET A 122 -1.92 4.90 -21.80
CA MET A 122 -2.17 6.34 -21.96
C MET A 122 -0.96 7.11 -22.48
N GLN A 123 0.25 6.69 -22.12
CA GLN A 123 1.50 7.30 -22.58
C GLN A 123 1.81 6.94 -24.03
N MET A 124 1.54 5.69 -24.44
CA MET A 124 1.78 5.21 -25.81
C MET A 124 0.89 5.91 -26.85
N ILE A 125 -0.36 6.21 -26.48
CA ILE A 125 -1.29 6.95 -27.37
C ILE A 125 -1.14 8.47 -27.25
N ASP A 126 -0.13 8.96 -26.51
CA ASP A 126 0.13 10.38 -26.23
C ASP A 126 -1.12 11.18 -25.81
N SER A 127 -2.02 10.54 -25.04
CA SER A 127 -3.17 11.23 -24.47
C SER A 127 -2.74 12.33 -23.51
N TYR A 128 -3.57 13.35 -23.31
CA TYR A 128 -3.26 14.43 -22.35
C TYR A 128 -2.87 13.88 -20.97
N LYS A 129 -3.63 12.90 -20.43
CA LYS A 129 -3.31 12.25 -19.16
C LYS A 129 -1.97 11.51 -19.22
N GLY A 130 -1.68 10.82 -20.33
CA GLY A 130 -0.41 10.10 -20.53
C GLY A 130 0.79 11.05 -20.55
N VAL A 131 0.70 12.17 -21.25
CA VAL A 131 1.76 13.20 -21.26
C VAL A 131 1.96 13.78 -19.85
N ARG A 132 0.88 13.99 -19.10
CA ARG A 132 0.98 14.47 -17.72
C ARG A 132 1.67 13.45 -16.79
N HIS A 133 1.34 12.15 -16.92
CA HIS A 133 2.04 11.08 -16.20
C HIS A 133 3.52 11.00 -16.58
N LYS A 134 3.85 11.11 -17.87
CA LYS A 134 5.23 11.09 -18.37
C LYS A 134 6.09 12.22 -17.76
N ARG A 135 5.47 13.38 -17.49
CA ARG A 135 6.13 14.55 -16.89
C ARG A 135 6.05 14.58 -15.36
N GLY A 136 5.48 13.61 -14.70
CA GLY A 136 5.26 13.60 -13.23
C GLY A 136 4.32 14.71 -12.74
N GLN A 137 3.43 15.22 -13.60
CA GLN A 137 2.52 16.31 -13.30
C GLN A 137 1.13 15.82 -12.92
N LYS A 138 0.38 16.65 -12.19
CA LYS A 138 -1.00 16.35 -11.78
C LYS A 138 -1.90 16.16 -13.00
N VAL A 139 -2.72 15.09 -12.99
CA VAL A 139 -3.52 14.64 -14.14
C VAL A 139 -5.00 14.98 -14.07
N ARG A 140 -5.50 15.39 -12.88
CA ARG A 140 -6.93 15.62 -12.63
C ARG A 140 -7.33 17.11 -12.65
N GLY A 141 -6.62 17.96 -13.38
CA GLY A 141 -6.93 19.37 -13.50
C GLY A 141 -6.61 20.23 -12.26
N GLN A 142 -5.85 19.70 -11.31
CA GLN A 142 -5.45 20.42 -10.10
C GLN A 142 -4.52 21.58 -10.47
N ARG A 143 -4.55 22.65 -9.65
CA ARG A 143 -3.70 23.81 -9.82
C ARG A 143 -2.21 23.44 -9.78
N THR A 144 -1.44 23.93 -10.76
CA THR A 144 0.00 23.67 -10.87
C THR A 144 0.86 24.95 -10.79
N LYS A 145 0.28 26.09 -10.40
CA LYS A 145 1.00 27.37 -10.33
C LYS A 145 2.20 27.32 -9.37
N SER A 146 2.05 26.63 -8.23
CA SER A 146 3.06 26.56 -7.16
C SER A 146 3.71 25.17 -7.00
N THR A 147 3.21 24.16 -7.72
CA THR A 147 3.64 22.75 -7.59
C THR A 147 3.85 22.13 -8.96
N GLY A 148 4.57 21.01 -9.03
CA GLY A 148 4.82 20.29 -10.28
C GLY A 148 5.86 20.94 -11.17
N ARG A 149 6.74 21.75 -10.62
CA ARG A 149 7.93 22.28 -11.30
C ARG A 149 9.03 21.23 -11.18
N THR A 150 9.68 20.92 -12.29
CA THR A 150 10.80 19.96 -12.36
C THR A 150 12.04 20.53 -11.66
N GLU A 151 12.19 21.85 -11.75
CA GLU A 151 13.18 22.59 -10.98
C GLU A 151 12.45 23.11 -9.75
N GLY A 152 12.69 22.49 -8.60
CA GLY A 152 12.20 22.97 -7.31
C GLY A 152 12.60 24.43 -7.13
N THR A 153 11.89 25.15 -6.30
CA THR A 153 12.40 26.45 -5.80
C THR A 153 13.75 26.13 -5.19
N ILE A 154 14.81 26.68 -5.76
CA ILE A 154 16.15 26.61 -5.17
C ILE A 154 16.00 27.32 -3.83
N GLY A 155 15.73 26.56 -2.77
CA GLY A 155 15.82 27.04 -1.42
C GLY A 155 17.29 27.37 -1.16
N VAL A 156 17.53 28.38 -0.36
CA VAL A 156 18.88 28.66 0.14
C VAL A 156 19.38 27.42 0.85
N ASN A 157 20.36 26.71 0.30
CA ASN A 157 21.00 25.60 0.95
C ASN A 157 21.92 26.17 2.03
N VAL A 158 21.39 26.20 3.27
CA VAL A 158 22.08 26.80 4.41
C VAL A 158 23.40 26.06 4.72
N GLU A 159 23.47 24.76 4.44
CA GLU A 159 24.69 23.95 4.63
C GLU A 159 25.78 24.41 3.66
N ARG A 160 25.46 24.56 2.39
CA ARG A 160 26.40 25.00 1.38
C ARG A 160 26.92 26.43 1.64
N ILE A 161 26.05 27.33 2.10
CA ILE A 161 26.49 28.71 2.46
C ILE A 161 27.41 28.69 3.68
N LYS A 162 27.15 27.79 4.66
CA LYS A 162 28.05 27.65 5.81
C LYS A 162 29.40 27.04 5.42
N GLU A 163 29.43 26.10 4.49
CA GLU A 163 30.66 25.53 3.95
C GLU A 163 31.47 26.62 3.18
N GLU A 164 30.82 27.35 2.29
CA GLU A 164 31.45 28.45 1.54
C GLU A 164 31.99 29.54 2.48
N GLN A 165 31.25 29.92 3.55
CA GLN A 165 31.72 30.88 4.56
C GLN A 165 32.86 30.34 5.42
N ALA A 166 32.88 29.02 5.70
CA ALA A 166 33.97 28.41 6.44
C ALA A 166 35.25 28.30 5.59
N GLU A 167 35.14 28.07 4.29
CA GLU A 167 36.25 28.05 3.34
C GLU A 167 36.84 29.49 3.18
N GLU A 168 35.96 30.49 3.00
CA GLU A 168 36.42 31.90 2.92
C GLU A 168 37.13 32.38 4.20
N ALA A 169 36.61 31.94 5.39
CA ALA A 169 37.25 32.26 6.65
C ALA A 169 38.62 31.59 6.81
N ALA A 170 38.74 30.36 6.35
CA ALA A 170 40.01 29.61 6.40
C ALA A 170 41.07 30.21 5.40
N GLU A 171 40.64 30.65 4.23
CA GLU A 171 41.53 31.34 3.27
C GLU A 171 41.99 32.72 3.79
N ALA A 172 41.11 33.45 4.48
CA ALA A 172 41.46 34.76 5.05
C ALA A 172 42.46 34.64 6.21
N GLU A 173 42.43 33.54 6.99
CA GLU A 173 43.40 33.30 8.06
C GLU A 173 44.77 32.81 7.52
N GLY A 174 44.78 32.20 6.31
CA GLY A 174 46.00 31.72 5.67
C GLY A 174 46.84 32.79 4.93
N ASP A 175 46.28 33.95 4.67
CA ASP A 175 46.96 35.07 3.94
C ASP A 175 47.67 36.08 4.88
N ASP A 176 47.53 35.92 6.22
CA ASP A 176 48.15 36.74 7.25
C ASP A 176 49.45 36.16 7.87
N GLU A 177 49.96 35.02 7.36
CA GLU A 177 51.27 34.47 7.70
C GLU A 177 52.29 34.67 6.55
#